data_c5cd62ecb2683e618524df43e24f24f5
#
_entry.id   c5cd62ecb2683e618524df43e24f24f5
#
_cell.length_a   1.000
_cell.length_b   1.000
_cell.length_c   1.000
_cell.angle_alpha   90.00
_cell.angle_beta   90.00
_cell.angle_gamma   90.00
#
_symmetry.space_group_name_H-M   'P 1'
#
loop_
_entity.id
_entity.type
_entity.pdbx_description
1 polymer ?
#
loop_
_entity_poly.entity_id
_entity_poly.type
_entity_poly.pdbx_seq_one_letter_code
_entity_poly.pdbx_strand_id
1 'polypeptide(L)'
;MTAMTMRDKAECIMRESIQRVMPGPAVTTALQNCKFSEGRLYLVAVGKAAWEMANSAVQCLDKKVCAGIVLTKYGHVQGSIKDVVCYEAGHPVPDENALRGTQAILRMVTGLEERDTVLFLLSGGGSSLFEKPFIPLEELQEITAQLLACGASITEINTIRKHLSQVKGGRFAVMCKPAHVNSIILSDVIGDQIDMIASGPTCGDSSTRADAIAIVEKYHLALSPLAQKTLQLETPSEVPNVTNTIIGSVSKLCEYAKDVCTTLGYDVTTVSYTHLRAHETRSN
;
A
#
# COMPACT_ATOMS: atom_id res chain seq x y z
N MET A 1 -38.83 -4.10 -23.96
CA MET A 1 -37.73 -3.96 -22.99
C MET A 1 -38.36 -3.70 -21.63
N THR A 2 -38.25 -4.64 -20.70
CA THR A 2 -38.77 -4.49 -19.32
C THR A 2 -37.96 -3.39 -18.63
N ALA A 3 -38.64 -2.41 -18.04
CA ALA A 3 -37.96 -1.31 -17.31
C ALA A 3 -37.21 -1.91 -16.12
N MET A 4 -35.96 -1.54 -15.91
CA MET A 4 -35.17 -1.95 -14.76
C MET A 4 -35.86 -1.49 -13.46
N THR A 5 -35.97 -2.42 -12.49
CA THR A 5 -36.46 -2.06 -11.15
C THR A 5 -35.42 -1.20 -10.41
N MET A 6 -35.84 -0.57 -9.31
CA MET A 6 -34.90 0.19 -8.44
C MET A 6 -33.77 -0.69 -7.92
N ARG A 7 -34.07 -1.95 -7.59
CA ARG A 7 -33.08 -2.93 -7.14
C ARG A 7 -32.09 -3.27 -8.25
N ASP A 8 -32.56 -3.52 -9.47
CA ASP A 8 -31.69 -3.83 -10.61
C ASP A 8 -30.75 -2.67 -10.93
N LYS A 9 -31.24 -1.41 -10.82
CA LYS A 9 -30.43 -0.22 -11.01
C LYS A 9 -29.36 -0.07 -9.92
N ALA A 10 -29.71 -0.29 -8.65
CA ALA A 10 -28.76 -0.25 -7.54
C ALA A 10 -27.67 -1.34 -7.69
N GLU A 11 -28.06 -2.54 -8.07
CA GLU A 11 -27.14 -3.64 -8.33
C GLU A 11 -26.21 -3.35 -9.52
N CYS A 12 -26.74 -2.76 -10.59
CA CYS A 12 -25.98 -2.32 -11.75
C CYS A 12 -24.93 -1.28 -11.35
N ILE A 13 -25.32 -0.22 -10.60
CA ILE A 13 -24.42 0.81 -10.11
C ILE A 13 -23.27 0.20 -9.31
N MET A 14 -23.56 -0.64 -8.33
CA MET A 14 -22.53 -1.27 -7.50
C MET A 14 -21.60 -2.15 -8.34
N ARG A 15 -22.13 -3.02 -9.18
CA ARG A 15 -21.36 -3.97 -9.99
C ARG A 15 -20.45 -3.27 -10.98
N GLU A 16 -20.94 -2.31 -11.75
CA GLU A 16 -20.13 -1.58 -12.73
C GLU A 16 -19.07 -0.71 -12.07
N SER A 17 -19.40 -0.06 -10.96
CA SER A 17 -18.44 0.77 -10.24
C SER A 17 -17.29 -0.07 -9.66
N ILE A 18 -17.61 -1.23 -9.07
CA ILE A 18 -16.61 -2.15 -8.53
C ILE A 18 -15.72 -2.70 -9.65
N GLN A 19 -16.32 -3.11 -10.79
CA GLN A 19 -15.54 -3.65 -11.92
C GLN A 19 -14.47 -2.68 -12.42
N ARG A 20 -14.76 -1.36 -12.42
CA ARG A 20 -13.81 -0.34 -12.90
C ARG A 20 -12.63 -0.10 -11.95
N VAL A 21 -12.75 -0.49 -10.68
CA VAL A 21 -11.66 -0.39 -9.68
C VAL A 21 -11.02 -1.74 -9.38
N MET A 22 -11.38 -2.81 -10.10
CA MET A 22 -10.75 -4.11 -9.91
C MET A 22 -9.24 -4.04 -10.21
N PRO A 23 -8.39 -4.71 -9.39
CA PRO A 23 -6.94 -4.59 -9.47
C PRO A 23 -6.36 -4.90 -10.85
N GLY A 24 -6.82 -5.95 -11.50
CA GLY A 24 -6.28 -6.42 -12.76
C GLY A 24 -6.40 -5.39 -13.90
N PRO A 25 -7.62 -4.97 -14.29
CA PRO A 25 -7.82 -3.95 -15.33
C PRO A 25 -7.12 -2.62 -15.01
N ALA A 26 -7.13 -2.20 -13.74
CA ALA A 26 -6.51 -0.95 -13.32
C ALA A 26 -4.97 -0.99 -13.50
N VAL A 27 -4.32 -2.11 -13.14
CA VAL A 27 -2.88 -2.33 -13.36
C VAL A 27 -2.56 -2.32 -14.85
N THR A 28 -3.32 -3.06 -15.68
CA THR A 28 -3.11 -3.11 -17.13
C THR A 28 -3.15 -1.71 -17.76
N THR A 29 -4.13 -0.90 -17.38
CA THR A 29 -4.24 0.49 -17.87
C THR A 29 -3.05 1.35 -17.41
N ALA A 30 -2.63 1.24 -16.16
CA ALA A 30 -1.51 2.00 -15.63
C ALA A 30 -0.19 1.65 -16.33
N LEU A 31 0.03 0.38 -16.63
CA LEU A 31 1.25 -0.10 -17.29
C LEU A 31 1.43 0.46 -18.70
N GLN A 32 0.36 0.83 -19.40
CA GLN A 32 0.43 1.47 -20.72
C GLN A 32 1.12 2.84 -20.65
N ASN A 33 1.07 3.51 -19.49
CA ASN A 33 1.67 4.81 -19.26
C ASN A 33 3.02 4.73 -18.53
N CYS A 34 3.45 3.54 -18.10
CA CYS A 34 4.73 3.36 -17.44
C CYS A 34 5.87 3.34 -18.44
N LYS A 35 6.93 4.07 -18.12
CA LYS A 35 8.19 4.00 -18.84
C LYS A 35 9.11 2.99 -18.17
N PHE A 36 9.62 2.05 -18.92
CA PHE A 36 10.59 1.06 -18.47
C PHE A 36 11.93 1.32 -19.16
N SER A 37 13.01 1.28 -18.38
CA SER A 37 14.36 1.36 -18.89
C SER A 37 14.71 0.10 -19.71
N GLU A 38 15.81 0.13 -20.46
CA GLU A 38 16.25 -1.01 -21.28
C GLU A 38 16.86 -2.17 -20.47
N GLY A 39 17.13 -1.96 -19.18
CA GLY A 39 17.69 -2.94 -18.25
C GLY A 39 16.70 -4.01 -17.81
N ARG A 40 17.01 -4.65 -16.69
CA ARG A 40 16.19 -5.69 -16.09
C ARG A 40 14.97 -5.07 -15.41
N LEU A 41 13.83 -5.74 -15.52
CA LEU A 41 12.60 -5.37 -14.82
C LEU A 41 12.36 -6.35 -13.67
N TYR A 42 12.30 -5.84 -12.45
CA TYR A 42 11.97 -6.59 -11.26
C TYR A 42 10.56 -6.24 -10.79
N LEU A 43 9.77 -7.25 -10.42
CA LEU A 43 8.41 -7.06 -9.95
C LEU A 43 8.35 -7.33 -8.44
N VAL A 44 7.83 -6.36 -7.70
CA VAL A 44 7.50 -6.51 -6.27
C VAL A 44 6.03 -6.19 -6.10
N ALA A 45 5.24 -7.11 -5.56
CA ALA A 45 3.84 -6.88 -5.29
C ALA A 45 3.53 -7.15 -3.82
N VAL A 46 2.90 -6.19 -3.14
CA VAL A 46 2.63 -6.24 -1.70
C VAL A 46 1.19 -5.85 -1.39
N GLY A 47 0.54 -6.59 -0.51
CA GLY A 47 -0.81 -6.30 -0.04
C GLY A 47 -1.83 -7.38 -0.35
N LYS A 48 -3.08 -7.15 0.02
CA LYS A 48 -4.16 -8.14 -0.13
C LYS A 48 -4.50 -8.48 -1.59
N ALA A 49 -4.34 -7.52 -2.51
CA ALA A 49 -4.56 -7.71 -3.94
C ALA A 49 -3.25 -7.97 -4.72
N ALA A 50 -2.13 -8.18 -4.02
CA ALA A 50 -0.80 -8.28 -4.64
C ALA A 50 -0.70 -9.40 -5.67
N TRP A 51 -1.31 -10.55 -5.41
CA TRP A 51 -1.28 -11.67 -6.36
C TRP A 51 -2.00 -11.32 -7.67
N GLU A 52 -3.20 -10.75 -7.59
CA GLU A 52 -3.97 -10.37 -8.78
C GLU A 52 -3.27 -9.26 -9.57
N MET A 53 -2.75 -8.24 -8.88
CA MET A 53 -1.98 -7.16 -9.51
C MET A 53 -0.74 -7.70 -10.23
N ALA A 54 0.01 -8.61 -9.58
CA ALA A 54 1.20 -9.22 -10.16
C ALA A 54 0.88 -10.11 -11.35
N ASN A 55 -0.15 -10.95 -11.25
CA ASN A 55 -0.60 -11.81 -12.33
C ASN A 55 -0.98 -11.00 -13.57
N SER A 56 -1.76 -9.94 -13.40
CA SER A 56 -2.16 -9.04 -14.48
C SER A 56 -0.96 -8.31 -15.07
N ALA A 57 -0.01 -7.86 -14.24
CA ALA A 57 1.20 -7.21 -14.71
C ALA A 57 2.06 -8.16 -15.55
N VAL A 58 2.29 -9.39 -15.10
CA VAL A 58 3.10 -10.38 -15.85
C VAL A 58 2.43 -10.74 -17.18
N GLN A 59 1.12 -10.87 -17.21
CA GLN A 59 0.38 -11.13 -18.46
C GLN A 59 0.50 -9.96 -19.45
N CYS A 60 0.48 -8.71 -18.95
CA CYS A 60 0.60 -7.51 -19.78
C CYS A 60 2.04 -7.26 -20.27
N LEU A 61 3.03 -7.58 -19.42
CA LEU A 61 4.46 -7.29 -19.65
C LEU A 61 5.26 -8.50 -20.14
N ASP A 62 4.60 -9.51 -20.68
CA ASP A 62 5.23 -10.79 -21.07
C ASP A 62 6.67 -10.60 -21.58
N LYS A 63 7.58 -11.48 -21.15
CA LYS A 63 9.03 -11.49 -21.43
C LYS A 63 9.85 -10.30 -20.88
N LYS A 64 9.21 -9.29 -20.23
CA LYS A 64 9.95 -8.14 -19.67
C LYS A 64 10.34 -8.33 -18.21
N VAL A 65 9.57 -9.12 -17.43
CA VAL A 65 9.86 -9.37 -16.01
C VAL A 65 11.01 -10.37 -15.88
N CYS A 66 12.10 -9.95 -15.26
CA CYS A 66 13.28 -10.79 -15.00
C CYS A 66 13.09 -11.71 -13.79
N ALA A 67 12.57 -11.15 -12.70
CA ALA A 67 12.22 -11.87 -11.49
C ALA A 67 11.16 -11.08 -10.72
N GLY A 68 10.32 -11.78 -9.96
CA GLY A 68 9.30 -11.13 -9.16
C GLY A 68 9.05 -11.79 -7.81
N ILE A 69 8.54 -11.02 -6.86
CA ILE A 69 8.08 -11.49 -5.56
C ILE A 69 6.72 -10.88 -5.25
N VAL A 70 5.78 -11.74 -4.88
CA VAL A 70 4.49 -11.39 -4.29
C VAL A 70 4.55 -11.66 -2.80
N LEU A 71 4.12 -10.70 -1.99
CA LEU A 71 3.94 -10.84 -0.54
C LEU A 71 2.50 -10.45 -0.20
N THR A 72 1.68 -11.43 0.12
CA THR A 72 0.25 -11.25 0.33
C THR A 72 -0.23 -11.92 1.63
N LYS A 73 -1.49 -11.73 1.96
CA LYS A 73 -2.14 -12.35 3.13
C LYS A 73 -2.36 -13.84 2.88
N TYR A 74 -2.34 -14.66 3.93
CA TYR A 74 -2.68 -16.08 3.87
C TYR A 74 -3.99 -16.34 3.12
N GLY A 75 -3.96 -17.34 2.22
CA GLY A 75 -5.10 -17.74 1.40
C GLY A 75 -5.41 -16.81 0.22
N HIS A 76 -4.51 -15.89 -0.12
CA HIS A 76 -4.70 -14.95 -1.23
C HIS A 76 -3.89 -15.32 -2.49
N VAL A 77 -3.00 -16.29 -2.42
CA VAL A 77 -2.31 -16.84 -3.59
C VAL A 77 -3.27 -17.80 -4.31
N GLN A 78 -3.54 -17.53 -5.60
CA GLN A 78 -4.50 -18.29 -6.41
C GLN A 78 -3.83 -19.24 -7.41
N GLY A 79 -2.50 -19.31 -7.39
CA GLY A 79 -1.72 -20.17 -8.28
C GLY A 79 -0.32 -19.64 -8.53
N SER A 80 0.43 -20.32 -9.39
CA SER A 80 1.77 -19.90 -9.79
C SER A 80 1.71 -18.77 -10.83
N ILE A 81 2.61 -17.80 -10.68
CA ILE A 81 2.84 -16.74 -11.68
C ILE A 81 4.25 -16.97 -12.24
N LYS A 82 4.40 -16.89 -13.56
CA LYS A 82 5.68 -17.14 -14.22
C LYS A 82 6.75 -16.17 -13.71
N ASP A 83 7.92 -16.69 -13.38
CA ASP A 83 9.09 -15.92 -12.89
C ASP A 83 8.84 -15.13 -11.60
N VAL A 84 7.78 -15.49 -10.83
CA VAL A 84 7.40 -14.82 -9.58
C VAL A 84 7.27 -15.83 -8.44
N VAL A 85 7.93 -15.54 -7.33
CA VAL A 85 7.81 -16.30 -6.08
C VAL A 85 6.76 -15.66 -5.18
N CYS A 86 5.81 -16.45 -4.69
CA CYS A 86 4.75 -15.96 -3.81
C CYS A 86 5.02 -16.33 -2.35
N TYR A 87 4.89 -15.33 -1.47
CA TYR A 87 4.91 -15.48 -0.01
C TYR A 87 3.56 -15.09 0.55
N GLU A 88 3.09 -15.84 1.53
CA GLU A 88 1.90 -15.50 2.32
C GLU A 88 2.29 -15.23 3.76
N ALA A 89 1.66 -14.22 4.39
CA ALA A 89 2.02 -13.75 5.71
C ALA A 89 0.81 -13.24 6.50
N GLY A 90 1.02 -12.94 7.78
CA GLY A 90 0.00 -12.46 8.71
C GLY A 90 -0.49 -11.04 8.42
N HIS A 91 -1.78 -10.84 8.59
CA HIS A 91 -2.46 -9.55 8.52
C HIS A 91 -3.68 -9.57 9.46
N PRO A 92 -3.92 -8.58 10.33
CA PRO A 92 -3.28 -7.23 10.38
C PRO A 92 -1.97 -7.16 11.20
N VAL A 93 -1.57 -8.21 11.87
CA VAL A 93 -0.33 -8.26 12.66
C VAL A 93 0.76 -8.92 11.81
N PRO A 94 1.95 -8.27 11.65
CA PRO A 94 3.07 -8.87 10.95
C PRO A 94 3.60 -10.09 11.71
N ASP A 95 4.04 -11.11 10.95
CA ASP A 95 4.62 -12.34 11.49
C ASP A 95 5.98 -12.64 10.85
N GLU A 96 6.61 -13.74 11.24
CA GLU A 96 7.89 -14.21 10.69
C GLU A 96 7.87 -14.42 9.18
N ASN A 97 6.72 -14.79 8.59
CA ASN A 97 6.60 -14.94 7.15
C ASN A 97 6.59 -13.59 6.43
N ALA A 98 6.04 -12.54 7.06
CA ALA A 98 6.17 -11.16 6.57
C ALA A 98 7.64 -10.73 6.51
N LEU A 99 8.42 -11.03 7.57
CA LEU A 99 9.86 -10.75 7.60
C LEU A 99 10.63 -11.52 6.51
N ARG A 100 10.33 -12.81 6.33
CA ARG A 100 10.95 -13.65 5.29
C ARG A 100 10.68 -13.15 3.89
N GLY A 101 9.41 -12.85 3.57
CA GLY A 101 9.01 -12.30 2.28
C GLY A 101 9.65 -10.94 2.02
N THR A 102 9.63 -10.04 3.01
CA THR A 102 10.30 -8.74 2.92
C THR A 102 11.80 -8.90 2.71
N GLN A 103 12.46 -9.78 3.46
CA GLN A 103 13.90 -10.04 3.28
C GLN A 103 14.22 -10.59 1.89
N ALA A 104 13.37 -11.44 1.32
CA ALA A 104 13.54 -11.93 -0.05
C ALA A 104 13.43 -10.79 -1.07
N ILE A 105 12.46 -9.89 -0.90
CA ILE A 105 12.32 -8.68 -1.73
C ILE A 105 13.58 -7.84 -1.65
N LEU A 106 14.09 -7.56 -0.45
CA LEU A 106 15.28 -6.72 -0.25
C LEU A 106 16.52 -7.33 -0.91
N ARG A 107 16.70 -8.65 -0.83
CA ARG A 107 17.78 -9.34 -1.54
C ARG A 107 17.66 -9.22 -3.05
N MET A 108 16.47 -9.32 -3.59
CA MET A 108 16.20 -9.22 -5.02
C MET A 108 16.51 -7.82 -5.56
N VAL A 109 16.26 -6.77 -4.78
CA VAL A 109 16.53 -5.38 -5.18
C VAL A 109 17.92 -4.87 -4.76
N THR A 110 18.79 -5.73 -4.25
CA THR A 110 20.16 -5.38 -3.90
C THR A 110 21.06 -5.42 -5.13
N GLY A 111 21.87 -4.37 -5.37
CA GLY A 111 22.82 -4.32 -6.47
C GLY A 111 22.18 -4.09 -7.83
N LEU A 112 21.08 -3.35 -7.87
CA LEU A 112 20.45 -2.89 -9.10
C LEU A 112 21.34 -1.85 -9.81
N GLU A 113 21.20 -1.79 -11.13
CA GLU A 113 21.89 -0.81 -11.98
C GLU A 113 20.93 0.34 -12.34
N GLU A 114 21.46 1.48 -12.75
CA GLU A 114 20.68 2.66 -13.15
C GLU A 114 19.67 2.36 -14.29
N ARG A 115 20.04 1.43 -15.18
CA ARG A 115 19.19 0.96 -16.28
C ARG A 115 18.13 -0.05 -15.85
N ASP A 116 18.17 -0.55 -14.60
CA ASP A 116 17.14 -1.47 -14.09
C ASP A 116 15.90 -0.70 -13.65
N THR A 117 14.79 -1.38 -13.63
CA THR A 117 13.52 -0.83 -13.13
C THR A 117 12.88 -1.78 -12.13
N VAL A 118 12.34 -1.23 -11.05
CA VAL A 118 11.49 -1.94 -10.10
C VAL A 118 10.04 -1.53 -10.36
N LEU A 119 9.19 -2.48 -10.72
CA LEU A 119 7.74 -2.31 -10.71
C LEU A 119 7.23 -2.72 -9.32
N PHE A 120 6.80 -1.73 -8.55
CA PHE A 120 6.27 -1.94 -7.20
C PHE A 120 4.75 -1.80 -7.20
N LEU A 121 4.04 -2.91 -6.98
CA LEU A 121 2.58 -2.99 -6.94
C LEU A 121 2.13 -3.03 -5.49
N LEU A 122 1.40 -2.02 -5.04
CA LEU A 122 1.01 -1.87 -3.65
C LEU A 122 -0.51 -1.84 -3.50
N SER A 123 -1.04 -2.60 -2.56
CA SER A 123 -2.45 -2.59 -2.20
C SER A 123 -2.65 -2.59 -0.68
N GLY A 124 -3.89 -2.45 -0.23
CA GLY A 124 -4.24 -2.42 1.19
C GLY A 124 -3.67 -3.60 1.98
N GLY A 125 -3.31 -3.36 3.23
CA GLY A 125 -2.67 -4.32 4.12
C GLY A 125 -1.14 -4.34 4.07
N GLY A 126 -0.52 -3.56 3.19
CA GLY A 126 0.94 -3.48 3.06
C GLY A 126 1.68 -3.09 4.33
N SER A 127 1.05 -2.34 5.24
CA SER A 127 1.68 -1.93 6.51
C SER A 127 2.14 -3.09 7.40
N SER A 128 1.40 -4.21 7.42
CA SER A 128 1.79 -5.41 8.17
C SER A 128 2.56 -6.41 7.32
N LEU A 129 2.18 -6.55 6.05
CA LEU A 129 2.80 -7.54 5.16
C LEU A 129 4.23 -7.15 4.78
N PHE A 130 4.49 -5.87 4.49
CA PHE A 130 5.81 -5.37 4.11
C PHE A 130 6.50 -4.72 5.30
N GLU A 131 7.11 -5.56 6.14
CA GLU A 131 7.76 -5.11 7.36
C GLU A 131 9.13 -5.78 7.53
N LYS A 132 10.10 -4.96 7.91
CA LYS A 132 11.40 -5.38 8.45
C LYS A 132 11.85 -4.36 9.48
N PRO A 133 11.60 -4.60 10.76
CA PRO A 133 11.98 -3.66 11.80
C PRO A 133 13.49 -3.65 12.05
N PHE A 134 13.98 -2.57 12.64
CA PHE A 134 15.35 -2.47 13.19
C PHE A 134 15.47 -3.12 14.57
N ILE A 135 14.34 -3.41 15.20
CA ILE A 135 14.19 -4.00 16.53
C ILE A 135 13.56 -5.39 16.40
N PRO A 136 13.53 -6.22 17.45
CA PRO A 136 12.78 -7.48 17.43
C PRO A 136 11.32 -7.29 17.03
N LEU A 137 10.73 -8.26 16.33
CA LEU A 137 9.35 -8.16 15.85
C LEU A 137 8.36 -8.05 17.02
N GLU A 138 8.60 -8.81 18.08
CA GLU A 138 7.79 -8.80 19.29
C GLU A 138 7.75 -7.39 19.92
N GLU A 139 8.90 -6.72 19.99
CA GLU A 139 8.97 -5.35 20.51
C GLU A 139 8.20 -4.37 19.63
N LEU A 140 8.27 -4.50 18.29
CA LEU A 140 7.47 -3.68 17.38
C LEU A 140 5.97 -3.88 17.61
N GLN A 141 5.54 -5.13 17.83
CA GLN A 141 4.16 -5.48 18.14
C GLN A 141 3.73 -4.89 19.49
N GLU A 142 4.55 -4.97 20.52
CA GLU A 142 4.30 -4.40 21.84
C GLU A 142 4.17 -2.87 21.79
N ILE A 143 5.09 -2.17 21.09
CA ILE A 143 5.02 -0.72 20.90
C ILE A 143 3.74 -0.33 20.15
N THR A 144 3.35 -1.10 19.13
CA THR A 144 2.11 -0.87 18.40
C THR A 144 0.89 -1.06 19.29
N ALA A 145 0.90 -2.09 20.15
CA ALA A 145 -0.18 -2.33 21.11
C ALA A 145 -0.28 -1.20 22.16
N GLN A 146 0.85 -0.70 22.67
CA GLN A 146 0.86 0.47 23.58
C GLN A 146 0.22 1.69 22.92
N LEU A 147 0.61 2.03 21.68
CA LEU A 147 0.04 3.17 20.94
C LEU A 147 -1.47 3.03 20.74
N LEU A 148 -1.96 1.85 20.38
CA LEU A 148 -3.38 1.58 20.22
C LEU A 148 -4.13 1.72 21.56
N ALA A 149 -3.58 1.17 22.64
CA ALA A 149 -4.17 1.25 23.98
C ALA A 149 -4.25 2.69 24.53
N CYS A 150 -3.28 3.54 24.18
CA CYS A 150 -3.25 4.95 24.54
C CYS A 150 -4.14 5.84 23.65
N GLY A 151 -4.79 5.29 22.62
CA GLY A 151 -5.63 6.05 21.69
C GLY A 151 -4.83 6.97 20.76
N ALA A 152 -3.59 6.62 20.41
CA ALA A 152 -2.80 7.35 19.44
C ALA A 152 -3.49 7.38 18.08
N SER A 153 -3.40 8.50 17.38
CA SER A 153 -3.94 8.64 16.04
C SER A 153 -3.16 7.75 15.05
N ILE A 154 -3.79 7.42 13.92
CA ILE A 154 -3.14 6.62 12.87
C ILE A 154 -1.87 7.30 12.34
N THR A 155 -1.83 8.62 12.30
CA THR A 155 -0.65 9.40 11.92
C THR A 155 0.49 9.18 12.90
N GLU A 156 0.23 9.27 14.21
CA GLU A 156 1.23 9.05 15.27
C GLU A 156 1.75 7.60 15.25
N ILE A 157 0.86 6.62 15.08
CA ILE A 157 1.24 5.21 14.95
C ILE A 157 2.16 5.02 13.74
N ASN A 158 1.81 5.60 12.59
CA ASN A 158 2.63 5.49 11.38
C ASN A 158 3.97 6.21 11.53
N THR A 159 4.05 7.36 12.20
CA THR A 159 5.31 8.03 12.50
C THR A 159 6.27 7.10 13.24
N ILE A 160 5.84 6.49 14.33
CA ILE A 160 6.68 5.53 15.07
C ILE A 160 7.07 4.33 14.20
N ARG A 161 6.12 3.76 13.46
CA ARG A 161 6.37 2.59 12.60
C ARG A 161 7.36 2.90 11.47
N LYS A 162 7.28 4.08 10.84
CA LYS A 162 8.22 4.50 9.81
C LYS A 162 9.65 4.57 10.35
N HIS A 163 9.85 5.15 11.52
CA HIS A 163 11.18 5.29 12.14
C HIS A 163 11.75 3.95 12.59
N LEU A 164 10.93 3.00 13.02
CA LEU A 164 11.38 1.66 13.46
C LEU A 164 11.54 0.65 12.32
N SER A 165 11.16 0.98 11.08
CA SER A 165 11.18 0.05 9.94
C SER A 165 12.30 0.33 8.96
N GLN A 166 12.88 -0.73 8.38
CA GLN A 166 13.89 -0.66 7.33
C GLN A 166 13.30 -0.42 5.94
N VAL A 167 11.98 -0.54 5.75
CA VAL A 167 11.34 -0.49 4.44
C VAL A 167 10.32 0.63 4.29
N LYS A 168 9.83 1.21 5.40
CA LYS A 168 8.84 2.28 5.41
C LYS A 168 9.47 3.68 5.29
N GLY A 169 8.64 4.71 5.15
CA GLY A 169 9.08 6.09 5.09
C GLY A 169 10.15 6.33 4.01
N GLY A 170 9.94 5.84 2.80
CA GLY A 170 10.84 6.01 1.66
C GLY A 170 12.07 5.10 1.64
N ARG A 171 12.35 4.36 2.71
CA ARG A 171 13.58 3.56 2.80
C ARG A 171 13.67 2.46 1.74
N PHE A 172 12.57 1.81 1.40
CA PHE A 172 12.57 0.83 0.30
C PHE A 172 12.99 1.46 -1.03
N ALA A 173 12.46 2.63 -1.36
CA ALA A 173 12.85 3.35 -2.57
C ALA A 173 14.34 3.70 -2.60
N VAL A 174 14.90 4.10 -1.47
CA VAL A 174 16.33 4.37 -1.34
C VAL A 174 17.16 3.11 -1.56
N MET A 175 16.70 1.95 -1.07
CA MET A 175 17.40 0.67 -1.26
C MET A 175 17.38 0.20 -2.72
N CYS A 176 16.41 0.64 -3.51
CA CYS A 176 16.36 0.36 -4.95
C CYS A 176 17.34 1.19 -5.78
N LYS A 177 17.95 2.24 -5.23
CA LYS A 177 18.90 3.08 -5.99
C LYS A 177 20.10 2.26 -6.48
N PRO A 178 20.62 2.56 -7.70
CA PRO A 178 20.27 3.69 -8.56
C PRO A 178 19.07 3.42 -9.52
N ALA A 179 18.41 2.25 -9.43
CA ALA A 179 17.29 1.92 -10.29
C ALA A 179 16.06 2.82 -10.04
N HIS A 180 15.26 2.99 -11.09
CA HIS A 180 13.97 3.68 -10.99
C HIS A 180 12.87 2.75 -10.47
N VAL A 181 11.99 3.27 -9.63
CA VAL A 181 10.83 2.56 -9.08
C VAL A 181 9.55 3.12 -9.68
N ASN A 182 8.83 2.33 -10.47
CA ASN A 182 7.45 2.61 -10.86
C ASN A 182 6.52 1.98 -9.82
N SER A 183 5.91 2.81 -8.98
CA SER A 183 5.00 2.36 -7.93
C SER A 183 3.55 2.55 -8.37
N ILE A 184 2.81 1.45 -8.49
CA ILE A 184 1.39 1.42 -8.83
C ILE A 184 0.61 1.05 -7.58
N ILE A 185 -0.27 1.94 -7.13
CA ILE A 185 -0.90 1.89 -5.81
C ILE A 185 -2.42 1.76 -5.95
N LEU A 186 -2.98 0.73 -5.33
CA LEU A 186 -4.42 0.59 -5.07
C LEU A 186 -4.67 1.02 -3.63
N SER A 187 -5.19 2.23 -3.46
CA SER A 187 -5.36 2.86 -2.15
C SER A 187 -6.62 2.39 -1.43
N ASP A 188 -6.50 2.06 -0.15
CA ASP A 188 -7.61 1.88 0.80
C ASP A 188 -7.67 3.01 1.85
N VAL A 189 -6.87 4.06 1.67
CA VAL A 189 -6.78 5.22 2.57
C VAL A 189 -7.61 6.36 2.01
N ILE A 190 -8.48 6.94 2.85
CA ILE A 190 -9.28 8.12 2.48
C ILE A 190 -8.34 9.31 2.29
N GLY A 191 -8.49 10.00 1.15
CA GLY A 191 -7.64 11.16 0.79
C GLY A 191 -6.35 10.78 0.09
N ASP A 192 -6.10 9.49 -0.16
CA ASP A 192 -5.02 8.96 -1.01
C ASP A 192 -3.61 9.47 -0.64
N GLN A 193 -3.37 9.73 0.65
CA GLN A 193 -2.06 10.16 1.14
C GLN A 193 -1.05 9.01 1.01
N ILE A 194 -0.13 9.12 0.05
CA ILE A 194 0.81 8.06 -0.33
C ILE A 194 1.71 7.66 0.85
N ASP A 195 2.11 8.62 1.69
CA ASP A 195 2.94 8.39 2.87
C ASP A 195 2.21 7.60 3.99
N MET A 196 0.88 7.53 3.92
CA MET A 196 0.05 6.73 4.83
C MET A 196 -0.24 5.33 4.29
N ILE A 197 -0.22 5.14 2.96
CA ILE A 197 -0.47 3.84 2.34
C ILE A 197 0.74 2.94 2.59
N ALA A 198 0.53 1.81 3.28
CA ALA A 198 1.57 0.90 3.74
C ALA A 198 2.72 1.60 4.51
N SER A 199 2.46 2.78 5.10
CA SER A 199 3.44 3.66 5.75
C SER A 199 4.56 4.13 4.80
N GLY A 200 4.23 4.36 3.52
CA GLY A 200 5.05 5.06 2.53
C GLY A 200 6.37 4.41 2.13
N PRO A 201 6.42 3.16 1.65
CA PRO A 201 7.70 2.54 1.24
C PRO A 201 8.39 3.27 0.08
N THR A 202 7.59 3.89 -0.79
CA THR A 202 8.01 4.56 -2.02
C THR A 202 7.71 6.06 -2.02
N CYS A 203 7.53 6.64 -0.83
CA CYS A 203 7.27 8.06 -0.65
C CYS A 203 8.17 8.64 0.43
N GLY A 204 8.68 9.85 0.24
CA GLY A 204 9.38 10.58 1.30
C GLY A 204 8.50 10.74 2.53
N ASP A 205 9.13 10.72 3.69
CA ASP A 205 8.45 10.87 4.98
C ASP A 205 8.39 12.37 5.35
N SER A 206 7.19 12.84 5.68
CA SER A 206 6.99 14.20 6.19
C SER A 206 7.19 14.30 7.69
N SER A 207 7.21 13.17 8.42
CA SER A 207 7.50 13.14 9.85
C SER A 207 9.01 13.14 10.14
N THR A 208 9.39 13.69 11.28
CA THR A 208 10.76 13.82 11.73
C THR A 208 11.05 12.95 12.96
N ARG A 209 12.32 12.74 13.27
CA ARG A 209 12.70 12.12 14.55
C ARG A 209 12.16 12.91 15.76
N ALA A 210 12.06 14.24 15.64
CA ALA A 210 11.53 15.07 16.72
C ALA A 210 10.05 14.75 16.98
N ASP A 211 9.26 14.54 15.91
CA ASP A 211 7.87 14.10 16.02
C ASP A 211 7.78 12.73 16.68
N ALA A 212 8.64 11.79 16.26
CA ALA A 212 8.67 10.46 16.86
C ALA A 212 9.01 10.50 18.35
N ILE A 213 9.99 11.29 18.76
CA ILE A 213 10.36 11.48 20.18
C ILE A 213 9.21 12.11 20.95
N ALA A 214 8.57 13.16 20.42
CA ALA A 214 7.43 13.81 21.05
C ALA A 214 6.26 12.84 21.29
N ILE A 215 6.00 11.91 20.35
CA ILE A 215 4.98 10.85 20.50
C ILE A 215 5.37 9.90 21.64
N VAL A 216 6.64 9.48 21.72
CA VAL A 216 7.13 8.62 22.81
C VAL A 216 6.92 9.28 24.17
N GLU A 217 7.27 10.55 24.29
CA GLU A 217 7.09 11.33 25.53
C GLU A 217 5.61 11.52 25.88
N LYS A 218 4.77 11.87 24.88
CA LYS A 218 3.33 12.10 25.05
C LYS A 218 2.61 10.89 25.63
N TYR A 219 2.95 9.69 25.15
CA TYR A 219 2.29 8.45 25.53
C TYR A 219 3.08 7.61 26.53
N HIS A 220 4.24 8.10 26.99
CA HIS A 220 5.13 7.39 27.92
C HIS A 220 5.45 5.96 27.47
N LEU A 221 5.77 5.79 26.18
CA LEU A 221 6.00 4.48 25.60
C LEU A 221 7.21 3.79 26.23
N ALA A 222 7.03 2.54 26.64
CA ALA A 222 8.12 1.69 27.12
C ALA A 222 8.92 1.17 25.91
N LEU A 223 10.19 1.57 25.82
CA LEU A 223 11.08 1.26 24.70
C LEU A 223 12.39 0.67 25.17
N SER A 224 12.93 -0.31 24.48
CA SER A 224 14.29 -0.76 24.69
C SER A 224 15.33 0.32 24.33
N PRO A 225 16.57 0.20 24.80
CA PRO A 225 17.65 1.10 24.37
C PRO A 225 17.89 1.06 22.85
N LEU A 226 17.63 -0.07 22.21
CA LEU A 226 17.73 -0.23 20.75
C LEU A 226 16.64 0.56 20.02
N ALA A 227 15.39 0.46 20.46
CA ALA A 227 14.29 1.23 19.92
C ALA A 227 14.50 2.73 20.08
N GLN A 228 14.91 3.17 21.27
CA GLN A 228 15.24 4.59 21.54
C GLN A 228 16.35 5.11 20.61
N LYS A 229 17.42 4.33 20.41
CA LYS A 229 18.50 4.68 19.49
C LYS A 229 18.00 4.72 18.02
N THR A 230 17.15 3.79 17.63
CA THR A 230 16.61 3.72 16.27
C THR A 230 15.73 4.93 15.95
N LEU A 231 14.93 5.40 16.89
CA LEU A 231 14.08 6.58 16.72
C LEU A 231 14.87 7.89 16.56
N GLN A 232 16.19 7.90 16.85
CA GLN A 232 17.06 9.04 16.55
C GLN A 232 17.46 9.13 15.06
N LEU A 233 17.18 8.10 14.27
CA LEU A 233 17.50 8.08 12.84
C LEU A 233 16.39 8.76 12.06
N GLU A 234 16.76 9.73 11.21
CA GLU A 234 15.80 10.33 10.28
C GLU A 234 15.37 9.32 9.20
N THR A 235 14.16 9.49 8.73
CA THR A 235 13.65 8.85 7.51
C THR A 235 13.99 9.71 6.29
N PRO A 236 14.09 9.15 5.08
CA PRO A 236 14.25 9.92 3.86
C PRO A 236 13.10 10.90 3.65
N SER A 237 13.39 12.19 3.55
CA SER A 237 12.40 13.22 3.22
C SER A 237 12.01 13.23 1.75
N GLU A 238 12.90 12.73 0.86
CA GLU A 238 12.66 12.67 -0.58
C GLU A 238 13.19 11.38 -1.21
N VAL A 239 12.49 10.92 -2.21
CA VAL A 239 12.84 9.71 -2.99
C VAL A 239 12.73 10.00 -4.49
N PRO A 240 13.71 10.68 -5.10
CA PRO A 240 13.63 11.17 -6.48
C PRO A 240 13.63 10.06 -7.54
N ASN A 241 13.99 8.84 -7.19
CA ASN A 241 14.00 7.69 -8.07
C ASN A 241 12.65 6.97 -8.16
N VAL A 242 11.54 7.61 -7.78
CA VAL A 242 10.20 7.00 -7.75
C VAL A 242 9.20 7.78 -8.58
N THR A 243 8.36 7.05 -9.31
CA THR A 243 7.10 7.56 -9.85
C THR A 243 5.94 6.81 -9.19
N ASN A 244 5.11 7.49 -8.41
CA ASN A 244 3.93 6.92 -7.79
C ASN A 244 2.68 7.19 -8.64
N THR A 245 1.87 6.14 -8.88
CA THR A 245 0.60 6.23 -9.63
C THR A 245 -0.50 5.53 -8.85
N ILE A 246 -1.54 6.27 -8.45
CA ILE A 246 -2.72 5.72 -7.78
C ILE A 246 -3.71 5.28 -8.86
N ILE A 247 -4.01 3.98 -8.91
CA ILE A 247 -4.86 3.37 -9.94
C ILE A 247 -6.29 3.10 -9.47
N GLY A 248 -6.52 3.04 -8.18
CA GLY A 248 -7.84 2.83 -7.58
C GLY A 248 -7.85 3.35 -6.16
N SER A 249 -9.00 3.94 -5.79
CA SER A 249 -9.24 4.46 -4.45
C SER A 249 -10.73 4.56 -4.18
N VAL A 250 -11.10 4.85 -2.93
CA VAL A 250 -12.49 5.14 -2.55
C VAL A 250 -13.03 6.32 -3.37
N SER A 251 -12.22 7.35 -3.58
CA SER A 251 -12.60 8.52 -4.39
C SER A 251 -12.93 8.12 -5.83
N LYS A 252 -12.10 7.31 -6.48
CA LYS A 252 -12.36 6.79 -7.84
C LYS A 252 -13.58 5.89 -7.90
N LEU A 253 -13.80 5.06 -6.89
CA LEU A 253 -15.01 4.25 -6.81
C LEU A 253 -16.27 5.13 -6.77
N CYS A 254 -16.25 6.22 -5.99
CA CYS A 254 -17.34 7.20 -5.93
C CYS A 254 -17.54 7.92 -7.26
N GLU A 255 -16.47 8.31 -7.95
CA GLU A 255 -16.54 8.91 -9.29
C GLU A 255 -17.22 7.97 -10.30
N TYR A 256 -16.79 6.70 -10.35
CA TYR A 256 -17.40 5.71 -11.23
C TYR A 256 -18.87 5.44 -10.88
N ALA A 257 -19.21 5.39 -9.58
CA ALA A 257 -20.59 5.25 -9.14
C ALA A 257 -21.44 6.45 -9.60
N LYS A 258 -20.89 7.67 -9.49
CA LYS A 258 -21.53 8.88 -9.99
C LYS A 258 -21.80 8.81 -11.49
N ASP A 259 -20.81 8.38 -12.29
CA ASP A 259 -20.95 8.25 -13.75
C ASP A 259 -22.08 7.27 -14.12
N VAL A 260 -22.11 6.10 -13.46
CA VAL A 260 -23.15 5.10 -13.72
C VAL A 260 -24.54 5.64 -13.32
N CYS A 261 -24.65 6.28 -12.15
CA CYS A 261 -25.91 6.91 -11.71
C CYS A 261 -26.38 7.98 -12.71
N THR A 262 -25.49 8.83 -13.18
CA THR A 262 -25.80 9.87 -14.17
C THR A 262 -26.30 9.27 -15.48
N THR A 263 -25.66 8.19 -15.94
CA THR A 263 -26.09 7.44 -17.14
C THR A 263 -27.49 6.85 -16.97
N LEU A 264 -27.86 6.47 -15.75
CA LEU A 264 -29.22 5.99 -15.42
C LEU A 264 -30.23 7.12 -15.19
N GLY A 265 -29.83 8.37 -15.36
CA GLY A 265 -30.72 9.54 -15.27
C GLY A 265 -30.92 10.08 -13.85
N TYR A 266 -30.00 9.77 -12.91
CA TYR A 266 -30.04 10.32 -11.56
C TYR A 266 -29.22 11.61 -11.46
N ASP A 267 -29.70 12.55 -10.64
CA ASP A 267 -28.89 13.65 -10.13
C ASP A 267 -28.08 13.15 -8.92
N VAL A 268 -26.77 13.42 -8.91
CA VAL A 268 -25.85 12.76 -7.99
C VAL A 268 -25.03 13.74 -7.18
N THR A 269 -25.16 13.66 -5.87
CA THR A 269 -24.28 14.34 -4.91
C THR A 269 -23.39 13.33 -4.20
N THR A 270 -22.08 13.55 -4.26
CA THR A 270 -21.12 12.73 -3.50
C THR A 270 -20.90 13.36 -2.13
N VAL A 271 -21.12 12.57 -1.07
CA VAL A 271 -20.84 12.97 0.31
C VAL A 271 -19.71 12.12 0.88
N SER A 272 -18.75 12.77 1.54
CA SER A 272 -17.67 12.08 2.23
C SER A 272 -18.02 11.82 3.70
N TYR A 273 -17.31 10.90 4.35
CA TYR A 273 -17.47 10.63 5.78
C TYR A 273 -17.35 11.87 6.67
N THR A 274 -16.63 12.88 6.23
CA THR A 274 -16.48 14.14 6.96
C THR A 274 -17.79 14.95 7.08
N HIS A 275 -18.80 14.64 6.28
CA HIS A 275 -20.12 15.28 6.30
C HIS A 275 -21.16 14.48 7.10
N LEU A 276 -20.89 13.20 7.42
CA LEU A 276 -21.77 12.39 8.26
C LEU A 276 -21.46 12.68 9.72
N ARG A 277 -22.22 13.62 10.32
CA ARG A 277 -22.14 13.88 11.76
C ARG A 277 -22.89 12.79 12.52
N ALA A 278 -22.42 12.46 13.75
CA ALA A 278 -22.98 11.43 14.63
C ALA A 278 -24.48 11.60 14.97
N HIS A 279 -25.09 12.71 14.59
CA HIS A 279 -26.53 12.99 14.80
C HIS A 279 -27.45 12.34 13.76
N GLU A 280 -26.93 11.96 12.58
CA GLU A 280 -27.76 11.36 11.51
C GLU A 280 -27.97 9.86 11.68
N THR A 281 -27.26 9.22 12.58
CA THR A 281 -27.42 7.80 12.91
C THR A 281 -28.40 7.54 14.07
N ARG A 282 -29.03 8.57 14.64
CA ARG A 282 -29.96 8.45 15.78
C ARG A 282 -31.44 8.54 15.42
N SER A 283 -31.79 8.59 14.17
CA SER A 283 -33.19 8.60 13.73
C SER A 283 -33.48 7.31 12.98
N ASN A 284 -33.68 6.23 13.74
CA ASN A 284 -34.69 5.18 13.50
C ASN A 284 -34.63 4.16 14.61
#